data_c9e0b0486d10ae66edca338163cc607b
#
_entry.id   c9e0b0486d10ae66edca338163cc607b
#
_cell.length_a   1.000
_cell.length_b   1.000
_cell.length_c   1.000
_cell.angle_alpha   90.00
_cell.angle_beta   90.00
_cell.angle_gamma   90.00
#
_symmetry.space_group_name_H-M   'P 1'
#
loop_
_entity.id
_entity.type
_entity.pdbx_description
1 polymer ?
#
loop_
_entity_poly.entity_id
_entity_poly.type
_entity_poly.pdbx_seq_one_letter_code
_entity_poly.pdbx_strand_id
1 'polypeptide(L)'
;MQFIDLRSDTVTKPDFEMKQAMSIAEVGDDVFRDDPTVIKLEDMAAKLFGKESALFLPSGTQSNLVALLTHCERGDEFIVGQEAHTYLYEGGGGACLGSIQPQPILQNTDGTLDLGIVKSLIKPDDYHFARTKLLCLENTTWGKVLPLDYLAKAGDLAVSYTHLTLPTIYSV
;
A
#
# COMPACT_ATOMS: atom_id res chain seq x y z
N MET A 1 -23.42 -28.08 -8.75
CA MET A 1 -22.37 -27.83 -7.71
C MET A 1 -22.01 -26.37 -7.74
N GLN A 2 -22.08 -25.67 -6.64
CA GLN A 2 -21.59 -24.31 -6.58
C GLN A 2 -20.06 -24.39 -6.44
N PHE A 3 -19.33 -23.82 -7.41
CA PHE A 3 -17.88 -23.76 -7.38
C PHE A 3 -17.45 -22.61 -6.45
N ILE A 4 -16.60 -22.90 -5.47
CA ILE A 4 -16.00 -21.91 -4.59
C ILE A 4 -14.64 -21.54 -5.17
N ASP A 5 -14.49 -20.29 -5.62
CA ASP A 5 -13.28 -19.79 -6.24
C ASP A 5 -12.46 -18.98 -5.22
N LEU A 6 -11.29 -19.49 -4.87
CA LEU A 6 -10.37 -18.88 -3.91
C LEU A 6 -9.03 -18.46 -4.55
N ARG A 7 -9.00 -18.30 -5.87
CA ARG A 7 -7.76 -17.95 -6.60
C ARG A 7 -7.26 -16.54 -6.28
N SER A 8 -8.17 -15.59 -6.08
CA SER A 8 -7.86 -14.18 -5.84
C SER A 8 -9.11 -13.47 -5.33
N ASP A 9 -8.94 -12.42 -4.54
CA ASP A 9 -9.99 -11.47 -4.16
C ASP A 9 -10.60 -10.80 -5.40
N THR A 10 -9.82 -10.59 -6.46
CA THR A 10 -10.26 -9.96 -7.72
C THR A 10 -11.33 -10.74 -8.48
N VAL A 11 -11.58 -12.02 -8.17
CA VAL A 11 -12.66 -12.81 -8.77
C VAL A 11 -13.99 -12.65 -8.04
N THR A 12 -14.02 -11.95 -6.92
CA THR A 12 -15.27 -11.65 -6.19
C THR A 12 -16.18 -10.76 -7.04
N LYS A 13 -17.48 -10.94 -6.85
CA LYS A 13 -18.48 -10.22 -7.64
C LYS A 13 -19.40 -9.45 -6.70
N PRO A 14 -19.85 -8.26 -7.07
CA PRO A 14 -20.83 -7.54 -6.28
C PRO A 14 -22.13 -8.32 -6.21
N ASP A 15 -22.74 -8.37 -5.03
CA ASP A 15 -24.05 -8.95 -4.82
C ASP A 15 -25.17 -8.07 -5.41
N PHE A 16 -26.42 -8.44 -5.14
CA PHE A 16 -27.57 -7.71 -5.69
C PHE A 16 -27.66 -6.28 -5.08
N GLU A 17 -27.44 -6.15 -3.80
CA GLU A 17 -27.56 -4.87 -3.08
C GLU A 17 -26.45 -3.91 -3.51
N MET A 18 -25.22 -4.40 -3.66
CA MET A 18 -24.10 -3.62 -4.19
C MET A 18 -24.38 -3.15 -5.62
N LYS A 19 -24.90 -4.02 -6.51
CA LYS A 19 -25.26 -3.63 -7.88
C LYS A 19 -26.38 -2.58 -7.90
N GLN A 20 -27.36 -2.71 -7.02
CA GLN A 20 -28.42 -1.72 -6.89
C GLN A 20 -27.86 -0.38 -6.41
N ALA A 21 -27.01 -0.37 -5.39
CA ALA A 21 -26.35 0.85 -4.92
C ALA A 21 -25.54 1.52 -6.04
N MET A 22 -24.78 0.76 -6.82
CA MET A 22 -24.04 1.28 -7.98
C MET A 22 -24.95 1.90 -9.04
N SER A 23 -26.13 1.33 -9.28
CA SER A 23 -27.04 1.82 -10.32
C SER A 23 -27.77 3.11 -9.97
N ILE A 24 -27.89 3.44 -8.70
CA ILE A 24 -28.57 4.63 -8.19
C ILE A 24 -27.62 5.65 -7.56
N ALA A 25 -26.31 5.36 -7.57
CA ALA A 25 -25.32 6.27 -7.00
C ALA A 25 -25.37 7.62 -7.73
N GLU A 26 -25.39 8.69 -6.95
CA GLU A 26 -25.17 10.02 -7.47
C GLU A 26 -23.71 10.17 -7.85
N VAL A 27 -23.46 10.70 -9.05
CA VAL A 27 -22.10 10.85 -9.60
C VAL A 27 -21.86 12.31 -9.98
N GLY A 28 -20.61 12.72 -9.93
CA GLY A 28 -20.14 14.03 -10.34
C GLY A 28 -18.76 13.93 -10.98
N ASP A 29 -18.16 15.07 -11.28
CA ASP A 29 -16.81 15.15 -11.84
C ASP A 29 -15.78 15.23 -10.71
N ASP A 30 -14.98 14.19 -10.56
CA ASP A 30 -13.96 14.10 -9.51
C ASP A 30 -12.84 15.16 -9.67
N VAL A 31 -12.59 15.65 -10.88
CA VAL A 31 -11.65 16.75 -11.13
C VAL A 31 -12.06 18.02 -10.40
N PHE A 32 -13.35 18.28 -10.30
CA PHE A 32 -13.91 19.42 -9.57
C PHE A 32 -14.26 19.11 -8.12
N ARG A 33 -14.02 17.88 -7.68
CA ARG A 33 -14.39 17.43 -6.33
C ARG A 33 -15.89 17.56 -6.05
N ASP A 34 -16.71 17.26 -7.04
CA ASP A 34 -18.17 17.36 -6.95
C ASP A 34 -18.91 16.01 -7.07
N ASP A 35 -18.18 14.88 -7.10
CA ASP A 35 -18.77 13.54 -6.97
C ASP A 35 -19.09 13.23 -5.50
N PRO A 36 -20.40 13.21 -5.11
CA PRO A 36 -20.76 13.03 -3.71
C PRO A 36 -20.51 11.60 -3.21
N THR A 37 -20.50 10.63 -4.10
CA THR A 37 -20.26 9.22 -3.75
C THR A 37 -18.80 8.98 -3.45
N VAL A 38 -17.89 9.52 -4.24
CA VAL A 38 -16.43 9.46 -4.02
C VAL A 38 -16.07 10.21 -2.73
N ILE A 39 -16.57 11.43 -2.54
CA ILE A 39 -16.33 12.23 -1.33
C ILE A 39 -16.76 11.46 -0.08
N LYS A 40 -17.97 10.87 -0.11
CA LYS A 40 -18.47 10.08 1.01
C LYS A 40 -17.60 8.86 1.31
N LEU A 41 -17.11 8.17 0.27
CA LEU A 41 -16.20 7.02 0.43
C LEU A 41 -14.88 7.43 1.08
N GLU A 42 -14.27 8.52 0.61
CA GLU A 42 -13.02 9.05 1.16
C GLU A 42 -13.19 9.47 2.63
N ASP A 43 -14.26 10.19 2.97
CA ASP A 43 -14.58 10.58 4.33
C ASP A 43 -14.81 9.39 5.27
N MET A 44 -15.51 8.37 4.77
CA MET A 44 -15.74 7.15 5.55
C MET A 44 -14.43 6.38 5.81
N ALA A 45 -13.58 6.26 4.78
CA ALA A 45 -12.28 5.61 4.91
C ALA A 45 -11.39 6.38 5.89
N ALA A 46 -11.27 7.69 5.74
CA ALA A 46 -10.49 8.53 6.65
C ALA A 46 -10.92 8.36 8.11
N LYS A 47 -12.22 8.41 8.38
CA LYS A 47 -12.79 8.19 9.72
C LYS A 47 -12.51 6.79 10.26
N LEU A 48 -12.70 5.76 9.43
CA LEU A 48 -12.49 4.37 9.82
C LEU A 48 -11.06 4.11 10.27
N PHE A 49 -10.09 4.70 9.56
CA PHE A 49 -8.66 4.52 9.83
C PHE A 49 -8.06 5.61 10.73
N GLY A 50 -8.86 6.56 11.21
CA GLY A 50 -8.38 7.64 12.07
C GLY A 50 -7.34 8.53 11.38
N LYS A 51 -7.50 8.75 10.07
CA LYS A 51 -6.62 9.58 9.25
C LYS A 51 -7.27 10.92 8.92
N GLU A 52 -6.46 11.91 8.58
CA GLU A 52 -6.93 13.25 8.20
C GLU A 52 -7.74 13.22 6.91
N SER A 53 -7.30 12.42 5.94
CA SER A 53 -7.96 12.28 4.64
C SER A 53 -7.70 10.90 4.04
N ALA A 54 -8.44 10.56 3.00
CA ALA A 54 -8.24 9.40 2.15
C ALA A 54 -8.37 9.82 0.69
N LEU A 55 -7.81 9.02 -0.21
CA LEU A 55 -7.90 9.22 -1.65
C LEU A 55 -8.37 7.91 -2.29
N PHE A 56 -9.48 7.97 -3.02
CA PHE A 56 -9.93 6.86 -3.84
C PHE A 56 -9.14 6.77 -5.14
N LEU A 57 -8.69 5.58 -5.47
CA LEU A 57 -8.00 5.27 -6.73
C LEU A 57 -8.60 3.99 -7.34
N PRO A 58 -8.74 3.92 -8.67
CA PRO A 58 -9.50 2.85 -9.33
C PRO A 58 -8.81 1.48 -9.34
N SER A 59 -7.56 1.38 -8.87
CA SER A 59 -6.86 0.09 -8.74
C SER A 59 -5.80 0.12 -7.64
N GLY A 60 -5.55 -1.05 -7.03
CA GLY A 60 -4.48 -1.22 -6.05
C GLY A 60 -3.09 -0.90 -6.62
N THR A 61 -2.81 -1.31 -7.85
CA THR A 61 -1.54 -0.98 -8.53
C THR A 61 -1.33 0.53 -8.64
N GLN A 62 -2.39 1.28 -8.98
CA GLN A 62 -2.29 2.74 -9.03
C GLN A 62 -2.09 3.33 -7.63
N SER A 63 -2.80 2.80 -6.64
CA SER A 63 -2.67 3.24 -5.23
C SER A 63 -1.24 3.05 -4.72
N ASN A 64 -0.67 1.88 -4.97
CA ASN A 64 0.71 1.58 -4.58
C ASN A 64 1.71 2.50 -5.27
N LEU A 65 1.57 2.71 -6.58
CA LEU A 65 2.46 3.60 -7.32
C LEU A 65 2.36 5.05 -6.83
N VAL A 66 1.14 5.56 -6.63
CA VAL A 66 0.92 6.91 -6.10
C VAL A 66 1.54 7.06 -4.72
N ALA A 67 1.40 6.05 -3.85
CA ALA A 67 2.01 6.06 -2.53
C ALA A 67 3.56 6.08 -2.60
N LEU A 68 4.16 5.25 -3.45
CA LEU A 68 5.61 5.27 -3.66
C LEU A 68 6.08 6.65 -4.14
N LEU A 69 5.41 7.24 -5.12
CA LEU A 69 5.75 8.56 -5.68
C LEU A 69 5.49 9.72 -4.70
N THR A 70 4.61 9.54 -3.72
CA THR A 70 4.32 10.54 -2.69
C THR A 70 5.40 10.56 -1.61
N HIS A 71 5.93 9.39 -1.26
CA HIS A 71 6.89 9.24 -0.16
C HIS A 71 8.35 9.22 -0.59
N CYS A 72 8.62 8.97 -1.86
CA CYS A 72 9.97 8.85 -2.40
C CYS A 72 10.19 9.78 -3.59
N GLU A 73 11.40 10.29 -3.70
CA GLU A 73 11.90 11.02 -4.85
C GLU A 73 12.77 10.11 -5.74
N ARG A 74 13.14 10.60 -6.90
CA ARG A 74 14.09 9.91 -7.80
C ARG A 74 15.41 9.66 -7.08
N GLY A 75 15.87 8.41 -7.11
CA GLY A 75 17.11 7.99 -6.44
C GLY A 75 16.93 7.57 -4.99
N ASP A 76 15.73 7.69 -4.43
CA ASP A 76 15.42 7.12 -3.12
C ASP A 76 15.25 5.59 -3.20
N GLU A 77 15.19 4.97 -2.03
CA GLU A 77 15.01 3.53 -1.87
C GLU A 77 13.82 3.24 -0.95
N PHE A 78 13.11 2.15 -1.26
CA PHE A 78 12.11 1.57 -0.37
C PHE A 78 12.43 0.13 -0.04
N ILE A 79 12.32 -0.23 1.25
CA ILE A 79 12.45 -1.62 1.72
C ILE A 79 11.10 -2.30 1.56
N VAL A 80 11.09 -3.51 0.99
CA VAL A 80 9.87 -4.22 0.64
C VAL A 80 10.05 -5.73 0.78
N GLY A 81 8.96 -6.45 1.04
CA GLY A 81 8.98 -7.91 1.00
C GLY A 81 9.25 -8.45 -0.41
N GLN A 82 10.07 -9.50 -0.51
CA GLN A 82 10.43 -10.11 -1.79
C GLN A 82 9.20 -10.66 -2.55
N GLU A 83 8.15 -11.06 -1.83
CA GLU A 83 6.90 -11.59 -2.38
C GLU A 83 5.79 -10.52 -2.48
N ALA A 84 6.08 -9.27 -2.12
CA ALA A 84 5.10 -8.20 -2.13
C ALA A 84 4.64 -7.86 -3.55
N HIS A 85 3.36 -7.52 -3.70
CA HIS A 85 2.75 -7.19 -4.98
C HIS A 85 3.43 -5.99 -5.66
N THR A 86 3.75 -4.96 -4.89
CA THR A 86 4.49 -3.76 -5.34
C THR A 86 5.85 -4.07 -5.94
N TYR A 87 6.46 -5.18 -5.54
CA TYR A 87 7.75 -5.62 -6.06
C TYR A 87 7.62 -6.57 -7.25
N LEU A 88 6.71 -7.57 -7.17
CA LEU A 88 6.65 -8.65 -8.17
C LEU A 88 5.68 -8.37 -9.32
N TYR A 89 4.53 -7.74 -9.07
CA TYR A 89 3.38 -7.81 -9.98
C TYR A 89 2.93 -6.45 -10.54
N GLU A 90 3.69 -5.38 -10.35
CA GLU A 90 3.33 -4.04 -10.81
C GLU A 90 4.27 -3.49 -11.91
N GLY A 91 4.84 -4.40 -12.71
CA GLY A 91 5.70 -4.04 -13.85
C GLY A 91 6.96 -3.26 -13.46
N GLY A 92 7.41 -3.37 -12.20
CA GLY A 92 8.52 -2.58 -11.68
C GLY A 92 8.22 -1.08 -11.63
N GLY A 93 6.95 -0.69 -11.44
CA GLY A 93 6.48 0.69 -11.53
C GLY A 93 7.27 1.67 -10.68
N GLY A 94 7.63 1.32 -9.45
CA GLY A 94 8.47 2.15 -8.58
C GLY A 94 9.83 2.49 -9.22
N ALA A 95 10.49 1.50 -9.83
CA ALA A 95 11.77 1.70 -10.52
C ALA A 95 11.59 2.39 -11.88
N CYS A 96 10.63 1.92 -12.69
CA CYS A 96 10.45 2.37 -14.07
C CYS A 96 9.89 3.81 -14.13
N LEU A 97 8.88 4.12 -13.34
CA LEU A 97 8.19 5.41 -13.39
C LEU A 97 8.71 6.37 -12.32
N GLY A 98 8.99 5.88 -11.12
CA GLY A 98 9.47 6.68 -10.00
C GLY A 98 10.99 6.87 -9.96
N SER A 99 11.75 6.02 -10.65
CA SER A 99 13.20 5.92 -10.47
C SER A 99 13.60 5.67 -9.01
N ILE A 100 12.77 4.90 -8.30
CA ILE A 100 12.92 4.55 -6.88
C ILE A 100 13.49 3.13 -6.81
N GLN A 101 14.56 2.94 -6.05
CA GLN A 101 15.22 1.65 -5.93
C GLN A 101 14.44 0.74 -4.97
N PRO A 102 13.98 -0.45 -5.39
CA PRO A 102 13.47 -1.43 -4.42
C PRO A 102 14.64 -2.12 -3.71
N GLN A 103 14.50 -2.34 -2.41
CA GLN A 103 15.36 -3.17 -1.57
C GLN A 103 14.52 -4.35 -1.04
N PRO A 104 14.42 -5.45 -1.82
CA PRO A 104 13.63 -6.59 -1.41
C PRO A 104 14.34 -7.39 -0.33
N ILE A 105 13.57 -7.87 0.66
CA ILE A 105 14.03 -8.78 1.71
C ILE A 105 13.11 -9.98 1.84
N LEU A 106 13.64 -11.10 2.31
CA LEU A 106 12.87 -12.31 2.53
C LEU A 106 11.79 -12.07 3.57
N GLN A 107 10.59 -12.55 3.27
CA GLN A 107 9.48 -12.56 4.21
C GLN A 107 9.50 -13.82 5.06
N ASN A 108 9.08 -13.68 6.31
CA ASN A 108 8.81 -14.81 7.18
C ASN A 108 7.58 -15.60 6.71
N THR A 109 7.38 -16.80 7.23
CA THR A 109 6.25 -17.66 6.86
C THR A 109 4.89 -17.05 7.15
N ASP A 110 4.81 -16.10 8.07
CA ASP A 110 3.60 -15.34 8.42
C ASP A 110 3.42 -14.03 7.63
N GLY A 111 4.31 -13.74 6.68
CA GLY A 111 4.28 -12.55 5.85
C GLY A 111 5.01 -11.34 6.43
N THR A 112 5.50 -11.41 7.68
CA THR A 112 6.26 -10.32 8.30
C THR A 112 7.67 -10.22 7.72
N LEU A 113 8.29 -9.05 7.87
CA LEU A 113 9.72 -8.83 7.62
C LEU A 113 10.47 -8.85 8.97
N ASP A 114 11.67 -9.41 8.99
CA ASP A 114 12.52 -9.30 10.18
C ASP A 114 12.94 -7.83 10.37
N LEU A 115 12.44 -7.20 11.43
CA LEU A 115 12.73 -5.79 11.72
C LEU A 115 14.21 -5.53 12.06
N GLY A 116 14.94 -6.55 12.51
CA GLY A 116 16.39 -6.46 12.70
C GLY A 116 17.11 -6.36 11.34
N ILE A 117 16.68 -7.15 10.36
CA ILE A 117 17.19 -7.07 8.98
C ILE A 117 16.78 -5.71 8.36
N VAL A 118 15.50 -5.31 8.48
CA VAL A 118 15.06 -3.98 8.02
C VAL A 118 15.95 -2.88 8.56
N LYS A 119 16.19 -2.87 9.88
CA LYS A 119 17.06 -1.89 10.53
C LYS A 119 18.49 -1.90 9.97
N SER A 120 19.04 -3.06 9.70
CA SER A 120 20.42 -3.18 9.19
C SER A 120 20.57 -2.71 7.75
N LEU A 121 19.48 -2.66 6.99
CA LEU A 121 19.47 -2.23 5.58
C LEU A 121 19.20 -0.74 5.39
N ILE A 122 18.77 -0.03 6.44
CA ILE A 122 18.61 1.43 6.40
C ILE A 122 19.99 2.05 6.22
N LYS A 123 20.18 2.73 5.10
CA LYS A 123 21.47 3.29 4.71
C LYS A 123 21.77 4.58 5.46
N PRO A 124 23.07 4.84 5.71
CA PRO A 124 23.48 6.14 6.29
C PRO A 124 23.23 7.26 5.27
N ASP A 125 23.14 8.48 5.78
CA ASP A 125 23.08 9.69 4.94
C ASP A 125 24.47 9.95 4.33
N ASP A 126 24.72 9.33 3.15
CA ASP A 126 25.99 9.37 2.45
C ASP A 126 25.69 9.29 0.94
N TYR A 127 26.33 10.13 0.14
CA TYR A 127 26.08 10.27 -1.30
C TYR A 127 26.38 9.03 -2.14
N HIS A 128 27.03 8.02 -1.58
CA HIS A 128 27.25 6.73 -2.25
C HIS A 128 26.01 5.81 -2.23
N PHE A 129 25.01 6.11 -1.42
CA PHE A 129 23.83 5.26 -1.23
C PHE A 129 22.55 5.95 -1.70
N ALA A 130 21.61 5.15 -2.18
CA ALA A 130 20.22 5.59 -2.28
C ALA A 130 19.68 5.86 -0.86
N ARG A 131 18.90 6.92 -0.69
CA ARG A 131 18.30 7.23 0.63
C ARG A 131 17.16 6.28 0.92
N THR A 132 17.22 5.52 1.99
CA THR A 132 16.12 4.67 2.43
C THR A 132 15.00 5.54 3.00
N LYS A 133 13.89 5.70 2.26
CA LYS A 133 12.79 6.62 2.58
C LYS A 133 11.52 5.95 3.05
N LEU A 134 11.33 4.68 2.68
CA LEU A 134 10.05 4.02 2.87
C LEU A 134 10.25 2.57 3.30
N LEU A 135 9.50 2.15 4.32
CA LEU A 135 9.25 0.74 4.62
C LEU A 135 7.85 0.40 4.07
N CYS A 136 7.81 -0.44 3.03
CA CYS A 136 6.57 -0.85 2.39
C CYS A 136 6.14 -2.23 2.89
N LEU A 137 5.03 -2.29 3.60
CA LEU A 137 4.41 -3.53 4.07
C LEU A 137 3.10 -3.77 3.32
N GLU A 138 2.77 -5.03 3.11
CA GLU A 138 1.56 -5.44 2.42
C GLU A 138 0.67 -6.26 3.35
N ASN A 139 -0.60 -5.90 3.41
CA ASN A 139 -1.61 -6.62 4.17
C ASN A 139 -2.92 -6.74 3.33
N THR A 140 -3.27 -7.93 2.86
CA THR A 140 -2.67 -9.24 3.15
C THR A 140 -1.59 -9.61 2.13
N THR A 141 -0.56 -10.30 2.57
CA THR A 141 0.46 -10.86 1.67
C THR A 141 0.15 -12.34 1.44
N TRP A 142 -0.26 -12.71 0.23
CA TRP A 142 -0.65 -14.10 -0.10
C TRP A 142 -1.67 -14.69 0.87
N GLY A 143 -2.66 -13.88 1.27
CA GLY A 143 -3.69 -14.27 2.22
C GLY A 143 -3.25 -14.31 3.69
N LYS A 144 -2.02 -13.92 4.00
CA LYS A 144 -1.50 -13.84 5.36
C LYS A 144 -1.75 -12.45 5.93
N VAL A 145 -2.43 -12.39 7.07
CA VAL A 145 -2.70 -11.15 7.80
C VAL A 145 -1.53 -10.81 8.70
N LEU A 146 -0.95 -9.64 8.55
CA LEU A 146 0.12 -9.19 9.43
C LEU A 146 -0.39 -8.98 10.85
N PRO A 147 0.32 -9.48 11.88
CA PRO A 147 -0.05 -9.27 13.28
C PRO A 147 -0.09 -7.78 13.64
N LEU A 148 -1.10 -7.33 14.40
CA LEU A 148 -1.26 -5.93 14.75
C LEU A 148 -0.08 -5.40 15.59
N ASP A 149 0.45 -6.21 16.50
CA ASP A 149 1.62 -5.85 17.31
C ASP A 149 2.89 -5.72 16.46
N TYR A 150 3.00 -6.48 15.37
CA TYR A 150 4.07 -6.32 14.41
C TYR A 150 3.97 -4.98 13.66
N LEU A 151 2.76 -4.60 13.23
CA LEU A 151 2.55 -3.31 12.56
C LEU A 151 2.92 -2.14 13.48
N ALA A 152 2.58 -2.21 14.77
CA ALA A 152 2.98 -1.21 15.74
C ALA A 152 4.52 -1.11 15.86
N LYS A 153 5.22 -2.24 16.00
CA LYS A 153 6.68 -2.29 16.07
C LYS A 153 7.36 -1.77 14.80
N ALA A 154 6.79 -2.07 13.63
CA ALA A 154 7.28 -1.54 12.36
C ALA A 154 7.09 -0.03 12.26
N GLY A 155 5.96 0.49 12.76
CA GLY A 155 5.71 1.91 12.87
C GLY A 155 6.70 2.62 13.81
N ASP A 156 6.95 2.07 14.99
CA ASP A 156 7.93 2.58 15.95
C ASP A 156 9.33 2.62 15.34
N LEU A 157 9.71 1.56 14.60
CA LEU A 157 10.97 1.53 13.86
C LEU A 157 11.04 2.67 12.85
N ALA A 158 10.01 2.85 12.02
CA ALA A 158 9.98 3.91 11.01
C ALA A 158 10.07 5.31 11.64
N VAL A 159 9.33 5.55 12.72
CA VAL A 159 9.37 6.84 13.46
C VAL A 159 10.75 7.10 14.09
N SER A 160 11.48 6.06 14.49
CA SER A 160 12.83 6.21 15.06
C SER A 160 13.88 6.74 14.06
N TYR A 161 13.55 6.70 12.76
CA TYR A 161 14.36 7.25 11.68
C TYR A 161 13.61 8.41 11.02
N THR A 162 14.07 9.64 11.22
CA THR A 162 13.39 10.87 10.76
C THR A 162 13.15 10.95 9.24
N HIS A 163 13.82 10.10 8.48
CA HIS A 163 13.73 10.02 7.01
C HIS A 163 12.98 8.78 6.50
N LEU A 164 12.53 7.87 7.38
CA LEU A 164 11.81 6.67 6.99
C LEU A 164 10.31 6.84 7.25
N THR A 165 9.49 6.52 6.27
CA THR A 165 8.03 6.57 6.36
C THR A 165 7.45 5.16 6.31
N LEU A 166 6.38 4.91 7.07
CA LEU A 166 5.53 3.74 6.97
C LEU A 166 4.12 4.22 6.62
N PRO A 167 3.75 4.30 5.33
CA PRO A 167 2.42 4.71 4.94
C PRO A 167 1.41 3.63 5.26
N THR A 168 0.19 4.05 5.54
CA THR A 168 -0.96 3.16 5.67
C THR A 168 -1.67 3.10 4.33
N ILE A 169 -1.44 2.02 3.57
CA ILE A 169 -2.13 1.77 2.31
C ILE A 169 -3.08 0.61 2.53
N TYR A 170 -4.35 0.81 2.20
CA TYR A 170 -5.36 -0.24 2.20
C TYR A 170 -5.85 -0.41 0.76
N SER A 171 -5.48 -1.52 0.14
CA SER A 171 -6.15 -1.99 -1.06
C SER A 171 -7.38 -2.80 -0.63
N VAL A 172 -8.54 -2.41 -1.07
CA VAL A 172 -9.80 -3.13 -0.87
C VAL A 172 -10.05 -4.00 -2.08
#